data_2bc68b3fa99fa4334b4bed8189f2a87f
#
_entry.id   2bc68b3fa99fa4334b4bed8189f2a87f
#
_cell.length_a   1.000
_cell.length_b   1.000
_cell.length_c   1.000
_cell.angle_alpha   90.00
_cell.angle_beta   90.00
_cell.angle_gamma   90.00
#
_symmetry.space_group_name_H-M   'P 1'
#
loop_
_entity.id
_entity.type
_entity.pdbx_description
1 polymer ?
#
loop_
_entity_poly.entity_id
_entity_poly.type
_entity_poly.pdbx_seq_one_letter_code
_entity_poly.pdbx_strand_id
1 'polypeptide(L)'
;MGPITVLVVGGGGREHALCIGLANSPSVIAVHCSPGNAGTSMIATNHNILTSDIQGLVSLALDIDADLVVVGPEAPLVDGLADSLREAGVACFGPHSEGARLEASKLHAKEVMRSLGVPTGGHIVVDDESVISDALDKFEAPWVIKRDVLAAGKGVTV
;
A
#
# COMPACT_ATOMS: atom_id res chain seq x y z
N MET A 1 0.59 17.03 -23.61
CA MET A 1 1.48 16.58 -22.54
C MET A 1 2.65 15.89 -23.20
N GLY A 2 3.90 16.21 -22.83
CA GLY A 2 5.08 15.45 -23.25
C GLY A 2 5.15 14.08 -22.59
N PRO A 3 6.14 13.23 -22.98
CA PRO A 3 6.39 11.98 -22.28
C PRO A 3 6.87 12.24 -20.83
N ILE A 4 6.50 11.36 -19.91
CA ILE A 4 6.68 11.53 -18.46
C ILE A 4 7.73 10.60 -17.87
N THR A 5 8.35 11.02 -16.77
CA THR A 5 9.21 10.20 -15.90
C THR A 5 8.36 9.59 -14.77
N VAL A 6 8.45 8.28 -14.57
CA VAL A 6 7.67 7.56 -13.54
C VAL A 6 8.58 6.87 -12.54
N LEU A 7 8.32 7.04 -11.25
CA LEU A 7 8.92 6.28 -10.17
C LEU A 7 7.94 5.21 -9.67
N VAL A 8 8.32 3.95 -9.70
CA VAL A 8 7.57 2.83 -9.08
C VAL A 8 8.18 2.52 -7.71
N VAL A 9 7.38 2.57 -6.66
CA VAL A 9 7.81 2.24 -5.29
C VAL A 9 7.44 0.80 -4.97
N GLY A 10 8.45 0.00 -4.59
CA GLY A 10 8.35 -1.39 -4.23
C GLY A 10 9.36 -2.28 -4.95
N GLY A 11 9.39 -3.57 -4.65
CA GLY A 11 10.39 -4.51 -5.19
C GLY A 11 9.85 -5.90 -5.46
N GLY A 12 8.53 -6.08 -5.50
CA GLY A 12 7.89 -7.37 -5.76
C GLY A 12 7.60 -7.64 -7.24
N GLY A 13 6.96 -8.78 -7.51
CA GLY A 13 6.53 -9.15 -8.86
C GLY A 13 5.47 -8.21 -9.45
N ARG A 14 4.62 -7.64 -8.60
CA ARG A 14 3.63 -6.63 -8.98
C ARG A 14 4.33 -5.37 -9.53
N GLU A 15 5.31 -4.87 -8.82
CA GLU A 15 6.08 -3.69 -9.23
C GLU A 15 6.89 -3.96 -10.49
N HIS A 16 7.44 -5.17 -10.65
CA HIS A 16 8.10 -5.57 -11.90
C HIS A 16 7.11 -5.54 -13.08
N ALA A 17 5.90 -6.06 -12.92
CA ALA A 17 4.87 -6.02 -13.96
C ALA A 17 4.44 -4.56 -14.29
N LEU A 18 4.32 -3.70 -13.28
CA LEU A 18 4.07 -2.27 -13.48
C LEU A 18 5.19 -1.60 -14.29
N CYS A 19 6.47 -1.85 -13.95
CA CYS A 19 7.61 -1.32 -14.69
C CYS A 19 7.59 -1.77 -16.16
N ILE A 20 7.26 -3.05 -16.46
CA ILE A 20 7.12 -3.54 -17.84
C ILE A 20 6.02 -2.75 -18.59
N GLY A 21 4.85 -2.60 -17.97
CA GLY A 21 3.74 -1.90 -18.59
C GLY A 21 4.06 -0.43 -18.87
N LEU A 22 4.70 0.24 -17.92
CA LEU A 22 5.10 1.65 -18.03
C LEU A 22 6.19 1.84 -19.11
N ALA A 23 7.22 0.99 -19.12
CA ALA A 23 8.31 1.08 -20.09
C ALA A 23 7.85 0.84 -21.54
N ASN A 24 6.75 0.11 -21.75
CA ASN A 24 6.13 -0.09 -23.06
C ASN A 24 5.16 1.03 -23.47
N SER A 25 4.88 1.98 -22.57
CA SER A 25 3.96 3.09 -22.88
C SER A 25 4.65 4.19 -23.68
N PRO A 26 4.09 4.65 -24.81
CA PRO A 26 4.65 5.76 -25.59
C PRO A 26 4.60 7.10 -24.82
N SER A 27 3.85 7.18 -23.73
CA SER A 27 3.76 8.36 -22.87
C SER A 27 4.82 8.39 -21.77
N VAL A 28 5.66 7.37 -21.63
CA VAL A 28 6.69 7.27 -20.59
C VAL A 28 8.07 7.32 -21.23
N ILE A 29 8.91 8.26 -20.78
CA ILE A 29 10.28 8.40 -21.27
C ILE A 29 11.30 7.68 -20.38
N ALA A 30 11.04 7.61 -19.09
CA ALA A 30 11.90 6.96 -18.13
C ALA A 30 11.09 6.25 -17.02
N VAL A 31 11.53 5.07 -16.64
CA VAL A 31 11.00 4.33 -15.48
C VAL A 31 12.11 4.13 -14.46
N HIS A 32 11.83 4.56 -13.25
CA HIS A 32 12.64 4.32 -12.07
C HIS A 32 11.91 3.39 -11.11
N CYS A 33 12.64 2.64 -10.28
CA CYS A 33 12.04 1.74 -9.30
C CYS A 33 12.83 1.79 -7.98
N SER A 34 12.13 1.77 -6.84
CA SER A 34 12.80 1.78 -5.53
C SER A 34 12.08 0.91 -4.49
N PRO A 35 12.77 -0.05 -3.86
CA PRO A 35 14.15 -0.46 -4.10
C PRO A 35 14.33 -1.25 -5.40
N GLY A 36 13.24 -1.75 -6.01
CA GLY A 36 13.28 -2.62 -7.17
C GLY A 36 13.78 -4.03 -6.87
N ASN A 37 14.08 -4.78 -7.92
CA ASN A 37 14.62 -6.14 -7.87
C ASN A 37 15.46 -6.43 -9.14
N ALA A 38 15.98 -7.65 -9.26
CA ALA A 38 16.79 -8.04 -10.43
C ALA A 38 16.00 -7.96 -11.76
N GLY A 39 14.69 -8.20 -11.76
CA GLY A 39 13.86 -8.08 -12.96
C GLY A 39 13.64 -6.61 -13.35
N THR A 40 13.35 -5.74 -12.38
CA THR A 40 13.16 -4.30 -12.65
C THR A 40 14.45 -3.64 -13.15
N SER A 41 15.64 -4.09 -12.70
CA SER A 41 16.92 -3.54 -13.17
C SER A 41 17.20 -3.78 -14.65
N MET A 42 16.47 -4.67 -15.32
CA MET A 42 16.59 -4.91 -16.76
C MET A 42 15.80 -3.91 -17.61
N ILE A 43 14.85 -3.18 -17.02
CA ILE A 43 13.87 -2.35 -17.73
C ILE A 43 13.66 -0.97 -17.10
N ALA A 44 14.20 -0.76 -15.91
CA ALA A 44 14.09 0.48 -15.15
C ALA A 44 15.41 0.78 -14.44
N THR A 45 15.60 2.01 -13.99
CA THR A 45 16.70 2.38 -13.12
C THR A 45 16.31 2.12 -11.66
N ASN A 46 16.97 1.16 -11.02
CA ASN A 46 16.72 0.88 -9.60
C ASN A 46 17.49 1.83 -8.69
N HIS A 47 16.84 2.24 -7.58
CA HIS A 47 17.42 3.06 -6.52
C HIS A 47 17.36 2.31 -5.19
N ASN A 48 18.45 2.34 -4.42
CA ASN A 48 18.52 1.59 -3.15
C ASN A 48 17.94 2.41 -1.98
N ILE A 49 16.66 2.76 -2.08
CA ILE A 49 15.89 3.41 -1.01
C ILE A 49 14.77 2.46 -0.60
N LEU A 50 14.65 2.20 0.70
CA LEU A 50 13.63 1.29 1.23
C LEU A 50 12.23 1.92 1.14
N THR A 51 11.21 1.09 1.01
CA THR A 51 9.81 1.54 0.98
C THR A 51 9.35 2.21 2.30
N SER A 52 10.05 1.97 3.40
CA SER A 52 9.83 2.60 4.70
C SER A 52 10.52 3.97 4.86
N ASP A 53 11.40 4.34 3.95
CA ASP A 53 12.08 5.64 3.97
C ASP A 53 11.29 6.67 3.15
N ILE A 54 10.23 7.18 3.76
CA ILE A 54 9.29 8.14 3.13
C ILE A 54 10.02 9.38 2.62
N GLN A 55 10.91 9.96 3.44
CA GLN A 55 11.64 11.17 3.08
C GLN A 55 12.65 10.94 1.95
N GLY A 56 13.34 9.80 1.97
CA GLY A 56 14.24 9.39 0.90
C GLY A 56 13.50 9.18 -0.43
N LEU A 57 12.30 8.59 -0.39
CA LEU A 57 11.47 8.40 -1.59
C LEU A 57 10.95 9.73 -2.17
N VAL A 58 10.55 10.67 -1.31
CA VAL A 58 10.14 12.03 -1.75
C VAL A 58 11.33 12.77 -2.37
N SER A 59 12.50 12.74 -1.72
CA SER A 59 13.72 13.34 -2.24
C SER A 59 14.11 12.74 -3.60
N LEU A 60 14.07 11.42 -3.73
CA LEU A 60 14.33 10.74 -5.00
C LEU A 60 13.37 11.20 -6.10
N ALA A 61 12.07 11.30 -5.80
CA ALA A 61 11.06 11.71 -6.77
C ALA A 61 11.35 13.13 -7.30
N LEU A 62 11.81 14.03 -6.43
CA LEU A 62 12.21 15.38 -6.81
C LEU A 62 13.52 15.39 -7.61
N ASP A 63 14.53 14.61 -7.17
CA ASP A 63 15.86 14.55 -7.79
C ASP A 63 15.82 14.02 -9.24
N ILE A 64 14.86 13.14 -9.56
CA ILE A 64 14.68 12.59 -10.91
C ILE A 64 13.60 13.32 -11.71
N ASP A 65 13.09 14.44 -11.22
CA ASP A 65 11.97 15.16 -11.83
C ASP A 65 10.78 14.24 -12.17
N ALA A 66 10.37 13.38 -11.22
CA ALA A 66 9.27 12.43 -11.44
C ALA A 66 7.94 13.17 -11.63
N ASP A 67 7.29 12.95 -12.76
CA ASP A 67 5.94 13.45 -13.04
C ASP A 67 4.87 12.64 -12.31
N LEU A 68 5.14 11.35 -12.06
CA LEU A 68 4.23 10.43 -11.40
C LEU A 68 4.98 9.42 -10.54
N VAL A 69 4.52 9.23 -9.31
CA VAL A 69 4.93 8.12 -8.45
C VAL A 69 3.81 7.09 -8.37
N VAL A 70 4.13 5.82 -8.64
CA VAL A 70 3.21 4.68 -8.51
C VAL A 70 3.63 3.84 -7.32
N VAL A 71 2.79 3.77 -6.28
CA VAL A 71 3.11 3.04 -5.06
C VAL A 71 2.50 1.64 -5.11
N GLY A 72 3.36 0.63 -5.11
CA GLY A 72 2.95 -0.77 -5.16
C GLY A 72 2.47 -1.33 -3.82
N PRO A 73 3.27 -1.30 -2.75
CA PRO A 73 2.89 -1.86 -1.44
C PRO A 73 2.02 -0.89 -0.63
N GLU A 74 1.25 -1.44 0.29
CA GLU A 74 0.30 -0.71 1.13
C GLU A 74 1.00 0.08 2.25
N ALA A 75 2.08 -0.48 2.83
CA ALA A 75 2.73 0.09 4.01
C ALA A 75 3.18 1.55 3.82
N PRO A 76 3.92 1.94 2.77
CA PRO A 76 4.31 3.33 2.57
C PRO A 76 3.11 4.27 2.38
N LEU A 77 1.97 3.78 1.89
CA LEU A 77 0.76 4.60 1.78
C LEU A 77 0.15 4.87 3.15
N VAL A 78 0.12 3.87 4.02
CA VAL A 78 -0.30 4.02 5.44
C VAL A 78 0.64 4.97 6.18
N ASP A 79 1.95 4.92 5.88
CA ASP A 79 2.98 5.78 6.45
C ASP A 79 3.01 7.20 5.85
N GLY A 80 2.08 7.53 4.92
CA GLY A 80 1.85 8.88 4.40
C GLY A 80 2.70 9.27 3.19
N LEU A 81 3.28 8.32 2.46
CA LEU A 81 4.07 8.63 1.27
C LEU A 81 3.28 9.43 0.22
N ALA A 82 2.03 9.03 -0.04
CA ALA A 82 1.20 9.73 -1.03
C ALA A 82 0.84 11.16 -0.61
N ASP A 83 0.70 11.39 0.69
CA ASP A 83 0.45 12.72 1.26
C ASP A 83 1.69 13.60 1.06
N SER A 84 2.86 13.11 1.48
CA SER A 84 4.14 13.82 1.38
C SER A 84 4.53 14.14 -0.08
N LEU A 85 4.29 13.22 -1.03
CA LEU A 85 4.54 13.46 -2.44
C LEU A 85 3.65 14.59 -2.99
N ARG A 86 2.37 14.58 -2.67
CA ARG A 86 1.43 15.63 -3.12
C ARG A 86 1.75 16.99 -2.50
N GLU A 87 2.16 17.02 -1.23
CA GLU A 87 2.65 18.23 -0.58
C GLU A 87 3.90 18.79 -1.27
N ALA A 88 4.78 17.89 -1.76
CA ALA A 88 5.95 18.25 -2.56
C ALA A 88 5.62 18.60 -4.03
N GLY A 89 4.34 18.55 -4.44
CA GLY A 89 3.90 18.86 -5.81
C GLY A 89 4.05 17.72 -6.82
N VAL A 90 4.36 16.49 -6.37
CA VAL A 90 4.53 15.31 -7.21
C VAL A 90 3.21 14.52 -7.26
N ALA A 91 2.74 14.19 -8.47
CA ALA A 91 1.57 13.35 -8.63
C ALA A 91 1.83 11.93 -8.10
N CYS A 92 0.85 11.36 -7.38
CA CYS A 92 0.97 10.03 -6.82
C CYS A 92 -0.26 9.17 -7.14
N PHE A 93 -0.03 7.99 -7.70
CA PHE A 93 -1.03 6.94 -7.81
C PHE A 93 -1.00 6.08 -6.55
N GLY A 94 -1.92 6.35 -5.65
CA GLY A 94 -2.10 5.73 -4.34
C GLY A 94 -3.06 6.59 -3.48
N PRO A 95 -3.83 6.00 -2.57
CA PRO A 95 -4.68 6.74 -1.65
C PRO A 95 -3.86 7.57 -0.66
N HIS A 96 -4.46 8.58 -0.08
CA HIS A 96 -3.96 9.25 1.12
C HIS A 96 -3.86 8.25 2.29
N SER A 97 -3.06 8.55 3.29
CA SER A 97 -2.87 7.70 4.48
C SER A 97 -4.18 7.36 5.18
N GLU A 98 -5.11 8.29 5.26
CA GLU A 98 -6.45 8.06 5.80
C GLU A 98 -7.23 7.00 5.00
N GLY A 99 -7.18 7.07 3.66
CA GLY A 99 -7.79 6.06 2.79
C GLY A 99 -7.07 4.71 2.85
N ALA A 100 -5.75 4.71 2.90
CA ALA A 100 -4.93 3.49 3.03
C ALA A 100 -5.20 2.75 4.37
N ARG A 101 -5.61 3.47 5.40
CA ARG A 101 -5.98 2.92 6.71
C ARG A 101 -7.14 1.94 6.65
N LEU A 102 -8.02 2.03 5.63
CA LEU A 102 -9.10 1.05 5.42
C LEU A 102 -8.58 -0.37 5.20
N GLU A 103 -7.38 -0.52 4.65
CA GLU A 103 -6.74 -1.83 4.49
C GLU A 103 -5.84 -2.18 5.68
N ALA A 104 -5.21 -1.18 6.29
CA ALA A 104 -4.30 -1.35 7.41
C ALA A 104 -4.99 -1.84 8.68
N SER A 105 -6.22 -1.37 8.96
CA SER A 105 -7.00 -1.73 10.13
C SER A 105 -8.37 -2.25 9.73
N LYS A 106 -8.61 -3.52 10.04
CA LYS A 106 -9.89 -4.18 9.81
C LYS A 106 -10.99 -3.60 10.71
N LEU A 107 -10.61 -3.20 11.92
CA LEU A 107 -11.51 -2.54 12.85
C LEU A 107 -11.96 -1.19 12.29
N HIS A 108 -11.00 -0.36 11.86
CA HIS A 108 -11.31 0.93 11.25
C HIS A 108 -12.23 0.77 10.01
N ALA A 109 -11.93 -0.19 9.12
CA ALA A 109 -12.78 -0.48 7.97
C ALA A 109 -14.21 -0.86 8.40
N LYS A 110 -14.38 -1.67 9.44
CA LYS A 110 -15.69 -2.04 9.98
C LYS A 110 -16.45 -0.84 10.57
N GLU A 111 -15.76 0.07 11.23
CA GLU A 111 -16.34 1.32 11.76
C GLU A 111 -16.84 2.21 10.62
N VAL A 112 -16.02 2.40 9.57
CA VAL A 112 -16.41 3.16 8.38
C VAL A 112 -17.60 2.52 7.68
N MET A 113 -17.58 1.20 7.46
CA MET A 113 -18.72 0.48 6.87
C MET A 113 -20.00 0.67 7.68
N ARG A 114 -19.92 0.59 9.01
CA ARG A 114 -21.07 0.81 9.90
C ARG A 114 -21.61 2.24 9.78
N SER A 115 -20.73 3.24 9.77
CA SER A 115 -21.13 4.64 9.67
C SER A 115 -21.83 4.99 8.35
N LEU A 116 -21.47 4.27 7.27
CA LEU A 116 -22.03 4.46 5.92
C LEU A 116 -23.17 3.49 5.58
N GLY A 117 -23.57 2.62 6.51
CA GLY A 117 -24.62 1.63 6.27
C GLY A 117 -24.22 0.53 5.26
N VAL A 118 -22.92 0.30 5.05
CA VAL A 118 -22.44 -0.77 4.16
C VAL A 118 -22.58 -2.12 4.84
N PRO A 119 -23.28 -3.10 4.25
CA PRO A 119 -23.44 -4.43 4.83
C PRO A 119 -22.09 -5.13 5.02
N THR A 120 -21.87 -5.66 6.21
CA THR A 120 -20.66 -6.43 6.55
C THR A 120 -20.94 -7.45 7.64
N GLY A 121 -20.19 -8.56 7.66
CA GLY A 121 -20.33 -9.58 8.71
C GLY A 121 -20.08 -9.02 10.11
N GLY A 122 -20.72 -9.61 11.11
CA GLY A 122 -20.49 -9.28 12.52
C GLY A 122 -19.02 -9.50 12.91
N HIS A 123 -18.55 -8.75 13.91
CA HIS A 123 -17.21 -8.91 14.48
C HIS A 123 -17.23 -8.54 15.96
N ILE A 124 -16.27 -9.07 16.69
CA ILE A 124 -15.96 -8.70 18.08
C ILE A 124 -14.47 -8.42 18.15
N VAL A 125 -14.11 -7.33 18.80
CA VAL A 125 -12.72 -7.03 19.13
C VAL A 125 -12.35 -7.80 20.38
N VAL A 126 -11.21 -8.49 20.34
CA VAL A 126 -10.64 -9.22 21.47
C VAL A 126 -9.28 -8.61 21.75
N ASP A 127 -9.17 -7.87 22.80
CA ASP A 127 -7.96 -7.20 23.30
C ASP A 127 -7.41 -7.84 24.59
N ASP A 128 -8.17 -8.77 25.19
CA ASP A 128 -7.79 -9.53 26.37
C ASP A 128 -8.15 -11.00 26.21
N GLU A 129 -7.27 -11.90 26.62
CA GLU A 129 -7.48 -13.35 26.54
C GLU A 129 -8.68 -13.83 27.37
N SER A 130 -9.02 -13.15 28.47
CA SER A 130 -10.12 -13.51 29.35
C SER A 130 -11.48 -13.45 28.66
N VAL A 131 -11.65 -12.69 27.60
CA VAL A 131 -12.94 -12.55 26.89
C VAL A 131 -13.05 -13.42 25.64
N ILE A 132 -12.02 -14.24 25.33
CA ILE A 132 -12.03 -15.08 24.11
C ILE A 132 -13.20 -16.04 24.10
N SER A 133 -13.44 -16.77 25.19
CA SER A 133 -14.53 -17.76 25.28
C SER A 133 -15.89 -17.11 25.02
N ASP A 134 -16.16 -16.00 25.69
CA ASP A 134 -17.41 -15.25 25.55
C ASP A 134 -17.57 -14.65 24.11
N ALA A 135 -16.47 -14.32 23.46
CA ALA A 135 -16.49 -13.82 22.09
C ALA A 135 -16.80 -14.94 21.08
N LEU A 136 -16.21 -16.13 21.28
CA LEU A 136 -16.46 -17.32 20.44
C LEU A 136 -17.90 -17.80 20.55
N ASP A 137 -18.47 -17.79 21.74
CA ASP A 137 -19.86 -18.23 22.02
C ASP A 137 -20.91 -17.34 21.29
N LYS A 138 -20.55 -16.16 20.82
CA LYS A 138 -21.45 -15.27 20.08
C LYS A 138 -21.53 -15.59 18.60
N PHE A 139 -20.70 -16.49 18.10
CA PHE A 139 -20.69 -16.90 16.70
C PHE A 139 -20.76 -18.42 16.58
N GLU A 140 -21.38 -18.88 15.49
CA GLU A 140 -21.33 -20.30 15.12
C GLU A 140 -19.98 -20.63 14.47
N ALA A 141 -19.45 -21.82 14.74
CA ALA A 141 -18.25 -22.32 14.07
C ALA A 141 -18.50 -22.56 12.57
N PRO A 142 -17.49 -22.42 11.68
CA PRO A 142 -16.09 -22.12 12.00
C PRO A 142 -15.87 -20.62 12.28
N TRP A 143 -15.00 -20.34 13.23
CA TRP A 143 -14.62 -18.97 13.57
C TRP A 143 -13.48 -18.48 12.67
N VAL A 144 -13.47 -17.20 12.37
CA VAL A 144 -12.38 -16.55 11.61
C VAL A 144 -11.75 -15.47 12.49
N ILE A 145 -10.56 -15.75 12.98
CA ILE A 145 -9.78 -14.84 13.83
C ILE A 145 -8.80 -14.08 12.94
N LYS A 146 -8.80 -12.74 13.04
CA LYS A 146 -7.94 -11.87 12.22
C LYS A 146 -7.16 -10.91 13.11
N ARG A 147 -5.87 -10.79 12.85
CA ARG A 147 -5.05 -9.73 13.47
C ARG A 147 -5.40 -8.39 12.84
N ASP A 148 -5.50 -7.34 13.66
CA ASP A 148 -5.79 -5.97 13.19
C ASP A 148 -4.51 -5.23 12.81
N VAL A 149 -3.79 -5.76 11.82
CA VAL A 149 -2.56 -5.21 11.25
C VAL A 149 -2.46 -5.56 9.77
N LEU A 150 -1.58 -4.88 9.04
CA LEU A 150 -1.12 -5.34 7.74
C LEU A 150 -0.38 -6.67 7.90
N ALA A 151 -0.90 -7.74 7.37
CA ALA A 151 -0.41 -9.11 7.60
C ALA A 151 -0.05 -9.87 6.31
N ALA A 152 -0.10 -9.23 5.15
CA ALA A 152 0.21 -9.83 3.85
C ALA A 152 -0.45 -11.21 3.64
N GLY A 153 -1.72 -11.35 4.03
CA GLY A 153 -2.49 -12.59 3.96
C GLY A 153 -2.19 -13.63 5.04
N LYS A 154 -1.29 -13.36 6.00
CA LYS A 154 -0.86 -14.33 7.02
C LYS A 154 -1.47 -14.11 8.41
N GLY A 155 -2.30 -13.11 8.59
CA GLY A 155 -2.91 -12.75 9.89
C GLY A 155 -4.31 -13.32 10.10
N VAL A 156 -4.67 -14.44 9.48
CA VAL A 156 -6.00 -15.08 9.57
C VAL A 156 -5.84 -16.51 10.02
N THR A 157 -6.65 -16.90 11.02
CA THR A 157 -6.78 -18.26 11.53
C THR A 157 -8.26 -18.65 11.49
N VAL A 158 -8.54 -19.89 11.02
CA VAL A 158 -9.87 -20.47 10.94
C VAL A 158 -9.94 -21.70 11.82
#